data_3ef6ec917d992c09544a826cff55bed2
#
_entry.id   3ef6ec917d992c09544a826cff55bed2
#
_cell.length_a   1.000
_cell.length_b   1.000
_cell.length_c   1.000
_cell.angle_alpha   90.00
_cell.angle_beta   90.00
_cell.angle_gamma   90.00
#
_symmetry.space_group_name_H-M   'P 1'
#
loop_
_entity.id
_entity.type
_entity.pdbx_description
1 polymer ?
#
loop_
_entity_poly.entity_id
_entity_poly.type
_entity_poly.pdbx_seq_one_letter_code
_entity_poly.pdbx_strand_id
1 'polypeptide(L)'
;MKAMILAAGRGERMRPLTDFTPKPLIKVGGKSLIVWHLERLAKAGFKEVVINHAHLGEQIEQALGNGSQWGMHIQYSPEKIALETAGGIANALPLLGDQPFLVVNGDTFTEIDFSTLKLSHNTPLQALAHLVLVDNPPQHPNGDFAMEDRVLKNEGSQKFTFSGVGVYHPDLFISVVPGTPARMAPLLRQAITQNQATAEHYEGVWHDICLLYTSDAADE
;
A
#
# COMPACT_ATOMS: atom_id res chain seq x y z
N MET A 1 -7.82 -10.05 -9.95
CA MET A 1 -7.00 -8.86 -9.61
C MET A 1 -5.79 -9.34 -8.82
N LYS A 2 -4.58 -8.85 -9.11
CA LYS A 2 -3.38 -9.09 -8.31
C LYS A 2 -3.30 -8.08 -7.16
N ALA A 3 -2.48 -8.38 -6.16
CA ALA A 3 -2.16 -7.44 -5.09
C ALA A 3 -0.66 -7.17 -5.05
N MET A 4 -0.28 -5.99 -4.56
CA MET A 4 1.10 -5.65 -4.24
C MET A 4 1.20 -5.21 -2.79
N ILE A 5 2.20 -5.70 -2.07
CA ILE A 5 2.56 -5.20 -0.73
C ILE A 5 3.85 -4.40 -0.85
N LEU A 6 3.82 -3.14 -0.42
CA LEU A 6 4.99 -2.26 -0.42
C LEU A 6 5.83 -2.54 0.83
N ALA A 7 6.99 -3.11 0.64
CA ALA A 7 7.89 -3.58 1.70
C ALA A 7 9.35 -3.12 1.54
N ALA A 8 9.62 -2.17 0.63
CA ALA A 8 10.98 -1.68 0.36
C ALA A 8 11.45 -0.57 1.32
N GLY A 9 10.58 -0.10 2.22
CA GLY A 9 10.90 0.94 3.19
C GLY A 9 11.96 0.50 4.20
N ARG A 10 12.95 1.38 4.48
CA ARG A 10 14.06 1.08 5.38
C ARG A 10 13.69 1.08 6.87
N GLY A 11 12.55 1.69 7.23
CA GLY A 11 12.08 1.73 8.62
C GLY A 11 12.98 2.54 9.57
N GLU A 12 13.62 3.60 9.10
CA GLU A 12 14.64 4.38 9.84
C GLU A 12 14.18 4.88 11.20
N ARG A 13 12.89 5.19 11.35
CA ARG A 13 12.28 5.66 12.61
C ARG A 13 12.20 4.58 13.70
N MET A 14 12.35 3.32 13.32
CA MET A 14 12.27 2.16 14.24
C MET A 14 13.67 1.58 14.55
N ARG A 15 14.73 2.30 14.24
CA ARG A 15 16.08 1.89 14.64
C ARG A 15 16.23 1.88 16.16
N PRO A 16 17.05 0.96 16.71
CA PRO A 16 17.93 -0.01 16.02
C PRO A 16 17.28 -1.30 15.56
N LEU A 17 15.99 -1.53 15.83
CA LEU A 17 15.27 -2.78 15.50
C LEU A 17 15.35 -3.11 14.00
N THR A 18 15.19 -2.11 13.15
CA THR A 18 15.20 -2.26 11.69
C THR A 18 16.60 -2.34 11.07
N ASP A 19 17.65 -2.28 11.88
CA ASP A 19 19.02 -2.56 11.42
C ASP A 19 19.23 -4.05 11.15
N PHE A 20 18.47 -4.93 11.82
CA PHE A 20 18.62 -6.40 11.79
C PHE A 20 17.38 -7.11 11.25
N THR A 21 16.20 -6.51 11.33
CA THR A 21 14.94 -7.09 10.90
C THR A 21 14.22 -6.10 9.99
N PRO A 22 13.84 -6.48 8.74
CA PRO A 22 13.10 -5.57 7.88
C PRO A 22 11.73 -5.26 8.50
N LYS A 23 11.30 -4.00 8.44
CA LYS A 23 10.08 -3.50 9.08
C LYS A 23 8.85 -4.39 8.86
N PRO A 24 8.58 -4.93 7.66
CA PRO A 24 7.43 -5.80 7.42
C PRO A 24 7.46 -7.12 8.21
N LEU A 25 8.62 -7.55 8.69
CA LEU A 25 8.77 -8.76 9.51
C LEU A 25 8.70 -8.49 11.02
N ILE A 26 8.59 -7.24 11.45
CA ILE A 26 8.36 -6.91 12.87
C ILE A 26 7.01 -7.48 13.29
N LYS A 27 6.99 -8.10 14.48
CA LYS A 27 5.80 -8.74 15.02
C LYS A 27 4.93 -7.73 15.76
N VAL A 28 3.63 -7.81 15.49
CA VAL A 28 2.56 -7.10 16.19
C VAL A 28 1.47 -8.13 16.46
N GLY A 29 1.01 -8.26 17.71
CA GLY A 29 0.07 -9.31 18.09
C GLY A 29 0.62 -10.71 17.86
N GLY A 30 1.93 -10.93 18.11
CA GLY A 30 2.59 -12.23 17.92
C GLY A 30 2.90 -12.65 16.48
N LYS A 31 2.51 -11.85 15.47
CA LYS A 31 2.61 -12.15 14.03
C LYS A 31 3.26 -10.98 13.26
N SER A 32 4.07 -11.27 12.24
CA SER A 32 4.69 -10.24 11.42
C SER A 32 3.65 -9.38 10.69
N LEU A 33 3.89 -8.07 10.58
CA LEU A 33 2.99 -7.13 9.91
C LEU A 33 2.57 -7.60 8.51
N ILE A 34 3.54 -8.04 7.71
CA ILE A 34 3.26 -8.50 6.34
C ILE A 34 2.39 -9.76 6.31
N VAL A 35 2.47 -10.63 7.33
CA VAL A 35 1.66 -11.84 7.42
C VAL A 35 0.18 -11.50 7.67
N TRP A 36 -0.11 -10.45 8.44
CA TRP A 36 -1.48 -9.94 8.58
C TRP A 36 -2.08 -9.56 7.24
N HIS A 37 -1.33 -8.87 6.39
CA HIS A 37 -1.80 -8.53 5.04
C HIS A 37 -1.99 -9.77 4.15
N LEU A 38 -1.05 -10.72 4.17
CA LEU A 38 -1.15 -11.95 3.39
C LEU A 38 -2.39 -12.77 3.76
N GLU A 39 -2.68 -12.92 5.05
CA GLU A 39 -3.88 -13.64 5.51
C GLU A 39 -5.17 -12.92 5.07
N ARG A 40 -5.21 -11.58 5.16
CA ARG A 40 -6.36 -10.78 4.69
C ARG A 40 -6.54 -10.87 3.19
N LEU A 41 -5.45 -10.81 2.42
CA LEU A 41 -5.48 -11.01 0.97
C LEU A 41 -5.97 -12.41 0.60
N ALA A 42 -5.49 -13.45 1.30
CA ALA A 42 -5.95 -14.82 1.11
C ALA A 42 -7.46 -14.96 1.38
N LYS A 43 -7.93 -14.39 2.51
CA LYS A 43 -9.35 -14.35 2.88
C LYS A 43 -10.21 -13.61 1.85
N ALA A 44 -9.69 -12.53 1.26
CA ALA A 44 -10.34 -11.76 0.20
C ALA A 44 -10.26 -12.45 -1.19
N GLY A 45 -9.63 -13.62 -1.30
CA GLY A 45 -9.59 -14.43 -2.51
C GLY A 45 -8.46 -14.11 -3.48
N PHE A 46 -7.48 -13.27 -3.10
CA PHE A 46 -6.31 -12.99 -3.92
C PHE A 46 -5.42 -14.25 -4.04
N LYS A 47 -4.95 -14.53 -5.26
CA LYS A 47 -4.11 -15.69 -5.57
C LYS A 47 -2.69 -15.32 -5.98
N GLU A 48 -2.48 -14.10 -6.42
CA GLU A 48 -1.17 -13.60 -6.88
C GLU A 48 -0.84 -12.32 -6.13
N VAL A 49 0.33 -12.30 -5.50
CA VAL A 49 0.83 -11.18 -4.71
C VAL A 49 2.25 -10.84 -5.17
N VAL A 50 2.50 -9.56 -5.42
CA VAL A 50 3.84 -9.03 -5.67
C VAL A 50 4.32 -8.30 -4.41
N ILE A 51 5.54 -8.54 -3.98
CA ILE A 51 6.16 -7.87 -2.83
C ILE A 51 7.45 -7.21 -3.31
N ASN A 52 7.52 -5.86 -3.25
CA ASN A 52 8.79 -5.20 -3.46
C ASN A 52 9.59 -5.16 -2.15
N HIS A 53 10.89 -5.18 -2.25
CA HIS A 53 11.78 -5.07 -1.11
C HIS A 53 13.14 -4.46 -1.53
N ALA A 54 13.87 -3.93 -0.55
CA ALA A 54 15.21 -3.40 -0.74
C ALA A 54 16.13 -3.85 0.41
N HIS A 55 16.22 -3.07 1.48
CA HIS A 55 17.05 -3.39 2.64
C HIS A 55 16.59 -4.68 3.33
N LEU A 56 17.51 -5.62 3.55
CA LEU A 56 17.25 -6.94 4.16
C LEU A 56 16.15 -7.77 3.43
N GLY A 57 15.96 -7.53 2.12
CA GLY A 57 14.90 -8.17 1.34
C GLY A 57 14.97 -9.70 1.32
N GLU A 58 16.18 -10.28 1.35
CA GLU A 58 16.36 -11.74 1.42
C GLU A 58 15.68 -12.37 2.65
N GLN A 59 15.63 -11.66 3.78
CA GLN A 59 14.92 -12.14 4.97
C GLN A 59 13.41 -12.22 4.73
N ILE A 60 12.84 -11.30 3.94
CA ILE A 60 11.42 -11.31 3.56
C ILE A 60 11.15 -12.53 2.69
N GLU A 61 11.98 -12.76 1.66
CA GLU A 61 11.85 -13.93 0.79
C GLU A 61 11.98 -15.25 1.54
N GLN A 62 12.96 -15.36 2.46
CA GLN A 62 13.15 -16.55 3.28
C GLN A 62 11.97 -16.79 4.23
N ALA A 63 11.41 -15.74 4.83
CA ALA A 63 10.30 -15.85 5.78
C ALA A 63 8.98 -16.23 5.12
N LEU A 64 8.72 -15.74 3.90
CA LEU A 64 7.42 -15.88 3.25
C LEU A 64 7.42 -16.97 2.17
N GLY A 65 8.58 -17.32 1.61
CA GLY A 65 8.70 -18.29 0.54
C GLY A 65 7.86 -17.91 -0.70
N ASN A 66 7.27 -18.89 -1.35
CA ASN A 66 6.44 -18.68 -2.54
C ASN A 66 4.95 -18.42 -2.25
N GLY A 67 4.55 -18.30 -0.98
CA GLY A 67 3.17 -18.01 -0.58
C GLY A 67 2.21 -19.20 -0.54
N SER A 68 2.67 -20.42 -0.86
CA SER A 68 1.82 -21.62 -0.91
C SER A 68 1.12 -21.92 0.43
N GLN A 69 1.73 -21.58 1.57
CA GLN A 69 1.12 -21.72 2.89
C GLN A 69 -0.17 -20.89 3.10
N TRP A 70 -0.39 -19.84 2.30
CA TRP A 70 -1.63 -19.04 2.28
C TRP A 70 -2.50 -19.36 1.05
N GLY A 71 -2.14 -20.39 0.26
CA GLY A 71 -2.83 -20.72 -0.98
C GLY A 71 -2.68 -19.65 -2.07
N MET A 72 -1.58 -18.90 -2.05
CA MET A 72 -1.22 -17.83 -2.98
C MET A 72 0.10 -18.12 -3.66
N HIS A 73 0.40 -17.36 -4.71
CA HIS A 73 1.70 -17.30 -5.36
C HIS A 73 2.31 -15.92 -5.14
N ILE A 74 3.44 -15.87 -4.42
CA ILE A 74 4.18 -14.64 -4.17
C ILE A 74 5.31 -14.52 -5.18
N GLN A 75 5.41 -13.35 -5.82
CA GLN A 75 6.53 -12.94 -6.66
C GLN A 75 7.21 -11.73 -6.01
N TYR A 76 8.53 -11.65 -6.12
CA TYR A 76 9.32 -10.58 -5.51
C TYR A 76 9.84 -9.61 -6.57
N SER A 77 9.79 -8.31 -6.24
CA SER A 77 10.35 -7.22 -7.05
C SER A 77 11.48 -6.56 -6.26
N PRO A 78 12.72 -7.07 -6.34
CA PRO A 78 13.85 -6.50 -5.62
C PRO A 78 14.24 -5.13 -6.17
N GLU A 79 14.55 -4.20 -5.27
CA GLU A 79 15.03 -2.85 -5.58
C GLU A 79 16.49 -2.72 -5.15
N LYS A 80 17.38 -2.33 -6.06
CA LYS A 80 18.79 -2.08 -5.74
C LYS A 80 18.97 -0.83 -4.86
N ILE A 81 18.10 0.14 -5.04
CA ILE A 81 17.96 1.36 -4.24
C ILE A 81 16.48 1.55 -3.94
N ALA A 82 16.16 2.27 -2.88
CA ALA A 82 14.77 2.62 -2.59
C ALA A 82 14.20 3.49 -3.71
N LEU A 83 13.15 3.01 -4.39
CA LEU A 83 12.55 3.66 -5.56
C LEU A 83 11.38 4.58 -5.20
N GLU A 84 11.09 4.79 -3.93
CA GLU A 84 9.87 5.46 -3.48
C GLU A 84 8.62 4.69 -3.96
N THR A 85 7.43 5.14 -3.57
CA THR A 85 6.20 4.36 -3.80
C THR A 85 5.90 4.16 -5.29
N ALA A 86 5.85 5.23 -6.08
CA ALA A 86 5.48 5.10 -7.50
C ALA A 86 6.58 4.42 -8.33
N GLY A 87 7.85 4.67 -8.01
CA GLY A 87 8.97 3.99 -8.67
C GLY A 87 8.99 2.49 -8.37
N GLY A 88 8.72 2.09 -7.13
CA GLY A 88 8.61 0.67 -6.75
C GLY A 88 7.46 -0.04 -7.46
N ILE A 89 6.29 0.61 -7.57
CA ILE A 89 5.16 0.07 -8.33
C ILE A 89 5.50 -0.03 -9.82
N ALA A 90 6.06 1.02 -10.43
CA ALA A 90 6.44 1.01 -11.83
C ALA A 90 7.47 -0.09 -12.15
N ASN A 91 8.42 -0.33 -11.24
CA ASN A 91 9.40 -1.42 -11.37
C ASN A 91 8.73 -2.81 -11.30
N ALA A 92 7.63 -2.94 -10.57
CA ALA A 92 6.88 -4.18 -10.40
C ALA A 92 5.80 -4.43 -11.47
N LEU A 93 5.50 -3.47 -12.37
CA LEU A 93 4.46 -3.61 -13.39
C LEU A 93 4.61 -4.86 -14.27
N PRO A 94 5.82 -5.31 -14.67
CA PRO A 94 5.98 -6.55 -15.42
C PRO A 94 5.42 -7.79 -14.70
N LEU A 95 5.38 -7.77 -13.37
CA LEU A 95 4.82 -8.84 -12.54
C LEU A 95 3.31 -8.62 -12.27
N LEU A 96 2.87 -7.37 -12.15
CA LEU A 96 1.48 -6.98 -11.90
C LEU A 96 0.60 -7.16 -13.12
N GLY A 97 1.12 -6.90 -14.32
CA GLY A 97 0.37 -7.00 -15.58
C GLY A 97 -0.36 -5.72 -15.96
N ASP A 98 -1.33 -5.85 -16.86
CA ASP A 98 -2.07 -4.75 -17.50
C ASP A 98 -3.46 -4.49 -16.89
N GLN A 99 -3.87 -5.29 -15.91
CA GLN A 99 -5.15 -5.12 -15.22
C GLN A 99 -5.00 -4.31 -13.94
N PRO A 100 -6.08 -3.66 -13.46
CA PRO A 100 -6.05 -3.01 -12.16
C PRO A 100 -5.57 -3.94 -11.05
N PHE A 101 -4.82 -3.40 -10.10
CA PHE A 101 -4.23 -4.13 -8.99
C PHE A 101 -4.40 -3.37 -7.66
N LEU A 102 -4.51 -4.12 -6.57
CA LEU A 102 -4.53 -3.59 -5.21
C LEU A 102 -3.09 -3.32 -4.74
N VAL A 103 -2.86 -2.21 -4.06
CA VAL A 103 -1.62 -1.91 -3.34
C VAL A 103 -1.92 -1.71 -1.87
N VAL A 104 -1.09 -2.29 -1.01
CA VAL A 104 -1.16 -2.16 0.44
C VAL A 104 0.22 -1.79 0.97
N ASN A 105 0.29 -0.75 1.82
CA ASN A 105 1.52 -0.44 2.53
C ASN A 105 1.82 -1.53 3.57
N GLY A 106 3.01 -2.10 3.51
CA GLY A 106 3.44 -3.20 4.39
C GLY A 106 3.71 -2.80 5.85
N ASP A 107 3.58 -1.52 6.17
CA ASP A 107 3.81 -0.95 7.50
C ASP A 107 2.55 -0.42 8.18
N THR A 108 1.39 -0.72 7.64
CA THR A 108 0.10 -0.43 8.28
C THR A 108 -0.54 -1.71 8.82
N PHE A 109 -1.38 -1.57 9.83
CA PHE A 109 -2.33 -2.60 10.25
C PHE A 109 -3.74 -2.12 9.95
N THR A 110 -4.58 -2.95 9.32
CA THR A 110 -5.94 -2.56 8.99
C THR A 110 -6.88 -3.76 8.90
N GLU A 111 -8.17 -3.53 9.14
CA GLU A 111 -9.24 -4.51 8.97
C GLU A 111 -10.11 -4.24 7.73
N ILE A 112 -9.64 -3.42 6.79
CA ILE A 112 -10.31 -3.17 5.51
C ILE A 112 -10.58 -4.50 4.80
N ASP A 113 -11.81 -4.68 4.31
CA ASP A 113 -12.17 -5.82 3.48
C ASP A 113 -11.68 -5.61 2.03
N PHE A 114 -10.57 -6.20 1.69
CA PHE A 114 -9.96 -6.08 0.36
C PHE A 114 -10.81 -6.67 -0.76
N SER A 115 -11.81 -7.52 -0.46
CA SER A 115 -12.68 -8.12 -1.47
C SER A 115 -13.64 -7.12 -2.10
N THR A 116 -13.93 -6.01 -1.41
CA THR A 116 -14.86 -4.96 -1.87
C THR A 116 -14.19 -3.92 -2.76
N LEU A 117 -12.85 -3.84 -2.70
CA LEU A 117 -12.09 -2.79 -3.36
C LEU A 117 -11.96 -3.03 -4.86
N LYS A 118 -12.29 -2.03 -5.65
CA LYS A 118 -12.18 -2.03 -7.12
C LYS A 118 -12.11 -0.62 -7.67
N LEU A 119 -11.58 -0.47 -8.88
CA LEU A 119 -11.72 0.79 -9.60
C LEU A 119 -13.18 1.06 -9.92
N SER A 120 -13.62 2.28 -9.67
CA SER A 120 -14.96 2.72 -10.02
C SER A 120 -15.09 2.92 -11.53
N HIS A 121 -16.19 2.43 -12.11
CA HIS A 121 -16.56 2.72 -13.50
C HIS A 121 -17.47 3.95 -13.61
N ASN A 122 -17.78 4.62 -12.49
CA ASN A 122 -18.73 5.74 -12.41
C ASN A 122 -18.07 7.11 -12.59
N THR A 123 -16.84 7.18 -13.13
CA THR A 123 -16.20 8.44 -13.49
C THR A 123 -16.41 8.73 -14.98
N PRO A 124 -16.47 10.01 -15.42
CA PRO A 124 -16.61 10.37 -16.83
C PRO A 124 -15.47 9.83 -17.72
N LEU A 125 -14.30 9.64 -17.14
CA LEU A 125 -13.12 9.00 -17.74
C LEU A 125 -12.79 7.72 -16.97
N GLN A 126 -11.98 6.86 -17.55
CA GLN A 126 -11.48 5.67 -16.87
C GLN A 126 -10.78 6.07 -15.56
N ALA A 127 -11.23 5.53 -14.45
CA ALA A 127 -10.56 5.75 -13.16
C ALA A 127 -9.17 5.09 -13.18
N LEU A 128 -8.16 5.84 -12.77
CA LEU A 128 -6.78 5.36 -12.65
C LEU A 128 -6.40 5.02 -11.21
N ALA A 129 -7.14 5.56 -10.23
CA ALA A 129 -6.92 5.31 -8.82
C ALA A 129 -8.23 5.27 -8.04
N HIS A 130 -8.28 4.38 -7.04
CA HIS A 130 -9.28 4.39 -5.97
C HIS A 130 -8.57 4.23 -4.64
N LEU A 131 -8.72 5.22 -3.74
CA LEU A 131 -8.03 5.27 -2.46
C LEU A 131 -8.98 4.96 -1.31
N VAL A 132 -8.48 4.27 -0.30
CA VAL A 132 -9.15 4.18 0.99
C VAL A 132 -8.58 5.27 1.90
N LEU A 133 -9.44 6.15 2.37
CA LEU A 133 -9.12 7.23 3.29
C LEU A 133 -9.58 6.86 4.70
N VAL A 134 -8.88 7.36 5.71
CA VAL A 134 -9.21 7.18 7.13
C VAL A 134 -9.21 8.53 7.84
N ASP A 135 -9.76 8.58 9.05
CA ASP A 135 -9.67 9.75 9.91
C ASP A 135 -8.21 10.13 10.18
N ASN A 136 -7.98 11.41 10.37
CA ASN A 136 -6.63 11.92 10.59
C ASN A 136 -6.11 11.50 11.95
N PRO A 137 -5.03 10.72 12.01
CA PRO A 137 -4.41 10.37 13.28
C PRO A 137 -3.72 11.61 13.89
N PRO A 138 -3.48 11.64 15.22
CA PRO A 138 -2.89 12.79 15.91
C PRO A 138 -1.57 13.29 15.31
N GLN A 139 -0.77 12.39 14.76
CA GLN A 139 0.52 12.72 14.13
C GLN A 139 0.37 13.29 12.71
N HIS A 140 -0.83 13.22 12.10
CA HIS A 140 -1.12 13.74 10.76
C HIS A 140 -2.46 14.49 10.70
N PRO A 141 -2.65 15.55 11.50
CA PRO A 141 -3.97 16.19 11.71
C PRO A 141 -4.53 16.90 10.46
N ASN A 142 -3.69 17.21 9.49
CA ASN A 142 -4.09 17.96 8.30
C ASN A 142 -4.61 17.07 7.16
N GLY A 143 -4.40 15.75 7.23
CA GLY A 143 -4.76 14.81 6.18
C GLY A 143 -4.06 15.06 4.83
N ASP A 144 -4.35 14.22 3.86
CA ASP A 144 -3.71 14.24 2.53
C ASP A 144 -4.66 14.77 1.45
N PHE A 145 -5.91 14.29 1.43
CA PHE A 145 -6.88 14.52 0.37
C PHE A 145 -8.28 14.80 0.92
N ALA A 146 -9.03 15.63 0.22
CA ALA A 146 -10.47 15.76 0.45
C ALA A 146 -11.26 14.79 -0.46
N MET A 147 -12.52 14.55 -0.11
CA MET A 147 -13.44 13.71 -0.89
C MET A 147 -14.82 14.35 -0.93
N GLU A 148 -15.44 14.37 -2.12
CA GLU A 148 -16.83 14.79 -2.35
C GLU A 148 -17.50 13.73 -3.24
N ASP A 149 -18.61 13.16 -2.81
CA ASP A 149 -19.37 12.15 -3.56
C ASP A 149 -18.50 11.01 -4.10
N ARG A 150 -17.54 10.52 -3.30
CA ARG A 150 -16.55 9.50 -3.66
C ARG A 150 -15.54 9.95 -4.72
N VAL A 151 -15.53 11.20 -5.14
CA VAL A 151 -14.50 11.78 -6.00
C VAL A 151 -13.40 12.37 -5.15
N LEU A 152 -12.17 11.94 -5.39
CA LEU A 152 -11.00 12.45 -4.68
C LEU A 152 -10.71 13.90 -5.11
N LYS A 153 -10.36 14.75 -4.15
CA LYS A 153 -10.03 16.17 -4.35
C LYS A 153 -8.68 16.51 -3.73
N ASN A 154 -7.93 17.39 -4.39
CA ASN A 154 -6.66 17.90 -3.82
C ASN A 154 -6.89 18.82 -2.62
N GLU A 155 -7.98 19.60 -2.67
CA GLU A 155 -8.37 20.57 -1.65
C GLU A 155 -9.86 20.41 -1.31
N GLY A 156 -10.24 20.80 -0.10
CA GLY A 156 -11.60 20.76 0.40
C GLY A 156 -11.67 21.23 1.85
N SER A 157 -12.88 21.40 2.38
CA SER A 157 -13.11 21.85 3.77
C SER A 157 -12.64 20.84 4.82
N GLN A 158 -12.66 19.56 4.47
CA GLN A 158 -12.19 18.46 5.31
C GLN A 158 -11.29 17.58 4.46
N LYS A 159 -10.11 17.26 5.01
CA LYS A 159 -9.18 16.28 4.43
C LYS A 159 -9.08 15.07 5.34
N PHE A 160 -8.81 13.93 4.73
CA PHE A 160 -8.59 12.64 5.35
C PHE A 160 -7.20 12.14 5.04
N THR A 161 -6.71 11.23 5.86
CA THR A 161 -5.42 10.59 5.67
C THR A 161 -5.56 9.42 4.68
N PHE A 162 -4.61 9.29 3.75
CA PHE A 162 -4.51 8.11 2.90
C PHE A 162 -4.04 6.91 3.71
N SER A 163 -4.84 5.86 3.76
CA SER A 163 -4.59 4.67 4.58
C SER A 163 -3.38 3.83 4.12
N GLY A 164 -2.82 4.10 2.95
CA GLY A 164 -1.84 3.22 2.32
C GLY A 164 -2.47 2.05 1.55
N VAL A 165 -3.81 2.03 1.42
CA VAL A 165 -4.55 1.01 0.65
C VAL A 165 -5.25 1.66 -0.53
N GLY A 166 -4.99 1.16 -1.74
CA GLY A 166 -5.65 1.68 -2.94
C GLY A 166 -5.59 0.72 -4.12
N VAL A 167 -6.51 0.87 -5.05
CA VAL A 167 -6.55 0.13 -6.32
C VAL A 167 -6.10 1.06 -7.43
N TYR A 168 -5.20 0.61 -8.27
CA TYR A 168 -4.60 1.40 -9.33
C TYR A 168 -4.67 0.71 -10.69
N HIS A 169 -4.84 1.50 -11.73
CA HIS A 169 -4.64 1.07 -13.12
C HIS A 169 -3.17 1.27 -13.51
N PRO A 170 -2.54 0.35 -14.26
CA PRO A 170 -1.16 0.50 -14.72
C PRO A 170 -0.87 1.82 -15.42
N ASP A 171 -1.84 2.36 -16.16
CA ASP A 171 -1.71 3.63 -16.91
C ASP A 171 -1.38 4.83 -16.02
N LEU A 172 -1.68 4.78 -14.72
CA LEU A 172 -1.27 5.83 -13.77
C LEU A 172 0.25 6.00 -13.73
N PHE A 173 1.00 4.95 -14.02
CA PHE A 173 2.46 4.89 -13.91
C PHE A 173 3.19 5.02 -15.25
N ILE A 174 2.48 5.28 -16.35
CA ILE A 174 3.07 5.29 -17.72
C ILE A 174 4.21 6.31 -17.88
N SER A 175 4.18 7.40 -17.10
CA SER A 175 5.23 8.43 -17.12
C SER A 175 6.42 8.13 -16.21
N VAL A 176 6.34 7.07 -15.41
CA VAL A 176 7.40 6.71 -14.47
C VAL A 176 8.40 5.79 -15.16
N VAL A 177 9.67 6.19 -15.16
CA VAL A 177 10.74 5.36 -15.74
C VAL A 177 11.07 4.23 -14.74
N PRO A 178 10.93 2.95 -15.15
CA PRO A 178 11.25 1.82 -14.27
C PRO A 178 12.68 1.90 -13.73
N GLY A 179 12.86 1.55 -12.44
CA GLY A 179 14.15 1.59 -11.77
C GLY A 179 14.60 2.99 -11.32
N THR A 180 13.77 4.02 -11.45
CA THR A 180 14.06 5.37 -10.95
C THR A 180 13.14 5.74 -9.78
N PRO A 181 13.64 6.47 -8.76
CA PRO A 181 12.81 6.94 -7.65
C PRO A 181 11.70 7.87 -8.13
N ALA A 182 10.47 7.57 -7.74
CA ALA A 182 9.30 8.40 -8.05
C ALA A 182 8.29 8.37 -6.90
N ARG A 183 7.80 9.57 -6.52
CA ARG A 183 6.79 9.73 -5.47
C ARG A 183 5.38 9.53 -6.02
N MET A 184 4.50 8.97 -5.19
CA MET A 184 3.11 8.71 -5.57
C MET A 184 2.26 9.99 -5.65
N ALA A 185 2.46 10.93 -4.74
CA ALA A 185 1.61 12.11 -4.60
C ALA A 185 1.46 12.95 -5.88
N PRO A 186 2.50 13.23 -6.68
CA PRO A 186 2.34 13.97 -7.94
C PRO A 186 1.42 13.27 -8.94
N LEU A 187 1.51 11.93 -9.06
CA LEU A 187 0.67 11.15 -9.98
C LEU A 187 -0.80 11.19 -9.54
N LEU A 188 -1.06 11.02 -8.25
CA LEU A 188 -2.40 11.12 -7.69
C LEU A 188 -2.99 12.51 -7.90
N ARG A 189 -2.22 13.57 -7.62
CA ARG A 189 -2.68 14.96 -7.82
C ARG A 189 -3.03 15.24 -9.29
N GLN A 190 -2.27 14.69 -10.23
CA GLN A 190 -2.59 14.78 -11.65
C GLN A 190 -3.88 14.02 -11.99
N ALA A 191 -4.04 12.77 -11.53
CA ALA A 191 -5.24 11.98 -11.74
C ALA A 191 -6.49 12.65 -11.14
N ILE A 192 -6.35 13.26 -9.96
CA ILE A 192 -7.43 14.06 -9.32
C ILE A 192 -7.84 15.23 -10.21
N THR A 193 -6.88 15.99 -10.74
CA THR A 193 -7.16 17.15 -11.62
C THR A 193 -7.88 16.72 -12.89
N GLN A 194 -7.64 15.49 -13.35
CA GLN A 194 -8.27 14.89 -14.53
C GLN A 194 -9.59 14.15 -14.21
N ASN A 195 -10.07 14.19 -12.97
CA ASN A 195 -11.24 13.44 -12.48
C ASN A 195 -11.12 11.91 -12.71
N GLN A 196 -9.92 11.37 -12.60
CA GLN A 196 -9.60 9.94 -12.76
C GLN A 196 -9.26 9.27 -11.42
N ALA A 197 -9.54 9.92 -10.29
CA ALA A 197 -9.31 9.39 -8.96
C ALA A 197 -10.58 9.43 -8.11
N THR A 198 -10.87 8.30 -7.46
CA THR A 198 -11.99 8.13 -6.53
C THR A 198 -11.50 7.73 -5.15
N ALA A 199 -12.35 7.83 -4.15
CA ALA A 199 -12.02 7.37 -2.80
C ALA A 199 -13.24 6.83 -2.07
N GLU A 200 -12.98 6.14 -0.97
CA GLU A 200 -13.96 5.82 0.06
C GLU A 200 -13.37 6.12 1.44
N HIS A 201 -14.23 6.48 2.38
CA HIS A 201 -13.86 6.70 3.78
C HIS A 201 -14.10 5.42 4.58
N TYR A 202 -13.07 4.97 5.28
CA TYR A 202 -13.10 3.80 6.15
C TYR A 202 -12.98 4.22 7.61
N GLU A 203 -14.00 3.88 8.42
CA GLU A 203 -14.11 4.25 9.83
C GLU A 203 -13.73 3.09 10.78
N GLY A 204 -13.22 1.98 10.25
CA GLY A 204 -12.82 0.81 11.04
C GLY A 204 -11.39 0.88 11.54
N VAL A 205 -10.87 -0.26 11.98
CA VAL A 205 -9.52 -0.35 12.57
C VAL A 205 -8.44 -0.12 11.51
N TRP A 206 -7.63 0.90 11.75
CA TRP A 206 -6.45 1.22 10.96
C TRP A 206 -5.37 1.86 11.86
N HIS A 207 -4.14 1.41 11.73
CA HIS A 207 -2.97 1.93 12.44
C HIS A 207 -1.77 2.03 11.51
N ASP A 208 -1.09 3.17 11.53
CA ASP A 208 0.24 3.33 10.95
C ASP A 208 1.29 2.87 11.98
N ILE A 209 1.90 1.72 11.74
CA ILE A 209 2.92 1.15 12.62
C ILE A 209 4.28 1.77 12.29
N CYS A 210 4.42 3.05 12.55
CA CYS A 210 5.61 3.81 12.17
C CYS A 210 6.61 4.04 13.30
N LEU A 211 6.23 3.77 14.56
CA LEU A 211 7.05 4.00 15.76
C LEU A 211 6.96 2.80 16.71
N LEU A 212 8.01 2.60 17.53
CA LEU A 212 8.06 1.48 18.49
C LEU A 212 6.87 1.46 19.46
N TYR A 213 6.41 2.62 19.93
CA TYR A 213 5.28 2.70 20.87
C TYR A 213 3.93 2.36 20.23
N THR A 214 3.80 2.43 18.90
CA THR A 214 2.58 1.98 18.21
C THR A 214 2.53 0.46 18.05
N SER A 215 3.66 -0.24 18.11
CA SER A 215 3.66 -1.70 18.14
C SER A 215 3.13 -2.25 19.46
N ASP A 216 3.49 -1.61 20.59
CA ASP A 216 3.05 -2.03 21.92
C ASP A 216 1.53 -1.77 22.13
N ALA A 217 1.01 -0.66 21.58
CA ALA A 217 -0.42 -0.35 21.65
C ALA A 217 -1.32 -1.27 20.80
N ALA A 218 -0.75 -1.95 19.80
CA ALA A 218 -1.48 -2.92 18.98
C ALA A 218 -1.47 -4.35 19.58
N ASP A 219 -0.69 -4.57 20.64
CA ASP A 219 -0.61 -5.83 21.39
C ASP A 219 -1.60 -5.88 22.60
N GLU A 220 -2.24 -4.76 22.96
CA GLU A 220 -3.32 -4.66 23.97
C GLU A 220 -4.71 -4.80 23.29
#